data_83ef38e07f0e84181948f3132999914c
#
_entry.id   83ef38e07f0e84181948f3132999914c
#
_cell.length_a   1.000
_cell.length_b   1.000
_cell.length_c   1.000
_cell.angle_alpha   90.00
_cell.angle_beta   90.00
_cell.angle_gamma   90.00
#
_symmetry.space_group_name_H-M   'P 1'
#
loop_
_entity.id
_entity.type
_entity.pdbx_description
1 polymer ?
#
loop_
_entity_poly.entity_id
_entity_poly.type
_entity_poly.pdbx_seq_one_letter_code
_entity_poly.pdbx_strand_id
1 'polypeptide(L)'
;MSFSNGTSNQSKIGLQQVLIDIVNSLDGIYSGFCVDTDGLLIEEVNLEGTLGKESSIILCSLVAGIQSNMDTIRHEIGSSPWISFTAESSNIKLFLRAIGRIAFLGVLTDPYVDLELLKLIIGPAIDSILQLIQQRPTLKHKQSQISTLSVSREELDYILTNDR
;
A
#
# COMPACT_ATOMS: atom_id res chain seq x y z
N MET A 1 13.50 9.66 -32.71
CA MET A 1 12.37 10.51 -32.33
C MET A 1 11.63 9.84 -31.18
N SER A 2 11.70 10.48 -30.04
CA SER A 2 11.26 9.98 -28.75
C SER A 2 9.75 10.16 -28.52
N PHE A 3 9.04 9.08 -28.29
CA PHE A 3 7.67 9.09 -27.76
C PHE A 3 7.56 8.02 -26.66
N SER A 4 7.95 8.31 -25.45
CA SER A 4 7.72 7.39 -24.31
C SER A 4 7.41 8.04 -22.97
N ASN A 5 7.12 9.35 -22.92
CA ASN A 5 6.89 10.06 -21.64
C ASN A 5 5.41 10.31 -21.31
N GLY A 6 4.45 9.87 -22.16
CA GLY A 6 3.04 10.20 -21.93
C GLY A 6 2.29 9.27 -20.98
N THR A 7 2.63 7.98 -20.94
CA THR A 7 1.85 6.95 -20.22
C THR A 7 2.08 6.95 -18.70
N SER A 8 3.28 7.24 -18.23
CA SER A 8 3.57 7.22 -16.79
C SER A 8 2.93 8.38 -16.03
N ASN A 9 2.85 9.57 -16.65
CA ASN A 9 2.22 10.74 -16.04
C ASN A 9 0.69 10.62 -15.99
N GLN A 10 0.07 10.04 -17.03
CA GLN A 10 -1.38 9.84 -17.06
C GLN A 10 -1.86 8.84 -16.00
N SER A 11 -1.12 7.74 -15.77
CA SER A 11 -1.47 6.78 -14.73
C SER A 11 -1.27 7.34 -13.32
N LYS A 12 -0.28 8.23 -13.13
CA LYS A 12 -0.07 8.90 -11.84
C LYS A 12 -1.19 9.87 -11.49
N ILE A 13 -1.60 10.70 -12.44
CA ILE A 13 -2.72 11.64 -12.28
C ILE A 13 -4.01 10.86 -11.97
N GLY A 14 -4.26 9.77 -12.67
CA GLY A 14 -5.45 8.94 -12.45
C GLY A 14 -5.53 8.36 -11.03
N LEU A 15 -4.44 7.84 -10.48
CA LEU A 15 -4.43 7.30 -9.10
C LEU A 15 -4.63 8.39 -8.06
N GLN A 16 -3.98 9.53 -8.24
CA GLN A 16 -4.16 10.68 -7.36
C GLN A 16 -5.62 11.14 -7.33
N GLN A 17 -6.28 11.19 -8.50
CA GLN A 17 -7.69 11.59 -8.59
C GLN A 17 -8.60 10.61 -7.84
N VAL A 18 -8.39 9.31 -7.98
CA VAL A 18 -9.15 8.30 -7.23
C VAL A 18 -9.00 8.48 -5.72
N LEU A 19 -7.78 8.77 -5.24
CA LEU A 19 -7.56 9.05 -3.82
C LEU A 19 -8.22 10.35 -3.37
N ILE A 20 -8.20 11.41 -4.20
CA ILE A 20 -8.91 12.67 -3.93
C ILE A 20 -10.42 12.41 -3.79
N ASP A 21 -11.00 11.62 -4.68
CA ASP A 21 -12.41 11.28 -4.66
C ASP A 21 -12.78 10.50 -3.38
N ILE A 22 -11.94 9.57 -2.94
CA ILE A 22 -12.13 8.84 -1.68
C ILE A 22 -12.06 9.80 -0.49
N VAL A 23 -11.04 10.65 -0.42
CA VAL A 23 -10.84 11.57 0.71
C VAL A 23 -12.00 12.58 0.82
N ASN A 24 -12.54 13.02 -0.31
CA ASN A 24 -13.67 13.97 -0.35
C ASN A 24 -15.05 13.29 -0.26
N SER A 25 -15.12 11.96 -0.19
CA SER A 25 -16.40 11.25 -0.22
C SER A 25 -17.19 11.29 1.07
N LEU A 26 -16.52 11.44 2.21
CA LEU A 26 -17.12 11.54 3.55
C LEU A 26 -16.38 12.57 4.39
N ASP A 27 -17.13 13.29 5.18
CA ASP A 27 -16.56 14.13 6.24
C ASP A 27 -15.84 13.25 7.27
N GLY A 28 -14.69 13.71 7.74
CA GLY A 28 -13.88 12.95 8.70
C GLY A 28 -12.86 12.00 8.07
N ILE A 29 -12.72 11.92 6.75
CA ILE A 29 -11.58 11.29 6.12
C ILE A 29 -10.44 12.30 6.06
N TYR A 30 -9.28 11.95 6.62
CA TYR A 30 -8.11 12.82 6.71
C TYR A 30 -7.09 12.56 5.61
N SER A 31 -6.90 11.29 5.25
CA SER A 31 -5.89 10.89 4.28
C SER A 31 -6.29 9.60 3.57
N GLY A 32 -5.90 9.50 2.29
CA GLY A 32 -5.92 8.29 1.50
C GLY A 32 -4.54 8.04 0.90
N PHE A 33 -4.02 6.83 0.99
CA PHE A 33 -2.71 6.49 0.46
C PHE A 33 -2.66 5.07 -0.08
N CYS A 34 -1.81 4.85 -1.08
CA CYS A 34 -1.48 3.52 -1.59
C CYS A 34 -0.03 3.21 -1.28
N VAL A 35 0.20 1.99 -0.79
CA VAL A 35 1.52 1.48 -0.43
C VAL A 35 1.71 0.10 -1.05
N ASP A 36 2.91 -0.21 -1.54
CA ASP A 36 3.22 -1.55 -2.04
C ASP A 36 3.47 -2.55 -0.90
N THR A 37 3.67 -3.81 -1.26
CA THR A 37 3.91 -4.89 -0.30
C THR A 37 5.22 -4.75 0.46
N ASP A 38 6.16 -3.93 -0.02
CA ASP A 38 7.44 -3.65 0.62
C ASP A 38 7.36 -2.43 1.57
N GLY A 39 6.19 -1.81 1.69
CA GLY A 39 5.98 -0.62 2.50
C GLY A 39 6.44 0.67 1.83
N LEU A 40 6.57 0.69 0.51
CA LEU A 40 6.91 1.90 -0.23
C LEU A 40 5.65 2.64 -0.66
N LEU A 41 5.62 3.93 -0.38
CA LEU A 41 4.52 4.81 -0.76
C LEU A 41 4.43 4.91 -2.30
N ILE A 42 3.26 4.59 -2.83
CA ILE A 42 2.95 4.70 -4.26
C ILE A 42 2.35 6.09 -4.56
N GLU A 43 1.34 6.49 -3.80
CA GLU A 43 0.64 7.77 -3.93
C GLU A 43 -0.04 8.11 -2.61
N GLU A 44 -0.23 9.40 -2.33
CA GLU A 44 -0.88 9.89 -1.12
C GLU A 44 -1.66 11.18 -1.39
N VAL A 45 -2.80 11.31 -0.72
CA VAL A 45 -3.57 12.53 -0.62
C VAL A 45 -3.90 12.79 0.84
N ASN A 46 -3.43 13.91 1.37
CA ASN A 46 -3.71 14.36 2.74
C ASN A 46 -4.50 15.64 2.72
N LEU A 47 -5.48 15.77 3.60
CA LEU A 47 -6.05 17.05 3.96
C LEU A 47 -5.01 17.85 4.76
N GLU A 48 -5.01 19.17 4.57
CA GLU A 48 -4.00 20.07 5.14
C GLU A 48 -3.80 19.85 6.65
N GLY A 49 -2.54 19.65 7.04
CA GLY A 49 -2.13 19.58 8.44
C GLY A 49 -2.35 18.26 9.15
N THR A 50 -2.85 17.20 8.48
CA THR A 50 -3.18 15.92 9.15
C THR A 50 -1.96 15.02 9.33
N LEU A 51 -1.15 14.84 8.30
CA LEU A 51 0.06 14.03 8.33
C LEU A 51 1.27 14.79 7.79
N GLY A 52 2.37 14.80 8.55
CA GLY A 52 3.67 15.22 8.04
C GLY A 52 4.32 14.14 7.16
N LYS A 53 5.28 14.52 6.34
CA LYS A 53 6.01 13.58 5.45
C LYS A 53 6.64 12.39 6.20
N GLU A 54 7.18 12.63 7.39
CA GLU A 54 7.77 11.59 8.24
C GLU A 54 6.69 10.62 8.74
N SER A 55 5.50 11.11 9.08
CA SER A 55 4.37 10.29 9.52
C SER A 55 3.89 9.36 8.42
N SER A 56 3.84 9.81 7.18
CA SER A 56 3.48 8.98 6.02
C SER A 56 4.46 7.83 5.81
N ILE A 57 5.76 8.06 5.94
CA ILE A 57 6.80 7.03 5.82
C ILE A 57 6.65 5.99 6.94
N ILE A 58 6.45 6.42 8.17
CA ILE A 58 6.25 5.53 9.32
C ILE A 58 4.99 4.69 9.11
N LEU A 59 3.90 5.30 8.64
CA LEU A 59 2.65 4.62 8.37
C LEU A 59 2.80 3.55 7.28
N CYS A 60 3.53 3.84 6.20
CA CYS A 60 3.81 2.87 5.15
C CYS A 60 4.62 1.66 5.67
N SER A 61 5.63 1.90 6.50
CA SER A 61 6.41 0.84 7.15
C SER A 61 5.58 -0.01 8.09
N LEU A 62 4.64 0.61 8.81
CA LEU A 62 3.68 -0.08 9.67
C LEU A 62 2.76 -1.00 8.86
N VAL A 63 2.28 -0.55 7.71
CA VAL A 63 1.44 -1.36 6.81
C VAL A 63 2.16 -2.63 6.36
N ALA A 64 3.43 -2.53 5.97
CA ALA A 64 4.23 -3.70 5.60
C ALA A 64 4.39 -4.68 6.78
N GLY A 65 4.60 -4.17 8.00
CA GLY A 65 4.66 -4.99 9.21
C GLY A 65 3.33 -5.69 9.52
N ILE A 66 2.21 -5.00 9.39
CA ILE A 66 0.86 -5.57 9.56
C ILE A 66 0.65 -6.71 8.56
N GLN A 67 1.00 -6.50 7.28
CA GLN A 67 0.87 -7.53 6.26
C GLN A 67 1.66 -8.78 6.61
N SER A 68 2.92 -8.64 6.95
CA SER A 68 3.79 -9.77 7.31
C SER A 68 3.23 -10.58 8.47
N ASN A 69 2.73 -9.91 9.51
CA ASN A 69 2.10 -10.58 10.65
C ASN A 69 0.79 -11.26 10.28
N MET A 70 -0.05 -10.63 9.45
CA MET A 70 -1.31 -11.22 8.99
C MET A 70 -1.08 -12.44 8.10
N ASP A 71 -0.04 -12.43 7.26
CA ASP A 71 0.33 -13.59 6.44
C ASP A 71 0.83 -14.75 7.32
N THR A 72 1.57 -14.47 8.37
CA THR A 72 2.00 -15.48 9.36
C THR A 72 0.79 -16.10 10.05
N ILE A 73 -0.12 -15.28 10.58
CA ILE A 73 -1.36 -15.77 11.23
C ILE A 73 -2.18 -16.61 10.24
N ARG A 74 -2.32 -16.17 9.00
CA ARG A 74 -3.03 -16.91 7.96
C ARG A 74 -2.44 -18.30 7.74
N HIS A 75 -1.13 -18.43 7.69
CA HIS A 75 -0.45 -19.71 7.54
C HIS A 75 -0.72 -20.63 8.74
N GLU A 76 -0.62 -20.11 9.96
CA GLU A 76 -0.83 -20.88 11.17
C GLU A 76 -2.26 -21.41 11.32
N ILE A 77 -3.28 -20.61 10.96
CA ILE A 77 -4.68 -20.99 11.10
C ILE A 77 -5.29 -21.59 9.83
N GLY A 78 -4.54 -21.68 8.71
CA GLY A 78 -5.00 -22.22 7.44
C GLY A 78 -6.13 -21.42 6.79
N SER A 79 -6.17 -20.10 7.01
CA SER A 79 -7.25 -19.24 6.48
C SER A 79 -6.97 -18.71 5.08
N SER A 80 -8.01 -18.15 4.46
CA SER A 80 -7.89 -17.38 3.21
C SER A 80 -7.08 -16.10 3.42
N PRO A 81 -6.53 -15.49 2.35
CA PRO A 81 -5.89 -14.19 2.44
C PRO A 81 -6.83 -13.16 3.07
N TRP A 82 -6.29 -12.34 3.97
CA TRP A 82 -7.06 -11.25 4.55
C TRP A 82 -7.36 -10.17 3.50
N ILE A 83 -8.51 -9.51 3.64
CA ILE A 83 -9.00 -8.53 2.68
C ILE A 83 -8.87 -7.12 3.23
N SER A 84 -9.12 -6.95 4.52
CA SER A 84 -9.05 -5.65 5.19
C SER A 84 -8.61 -5.79 6.64
N PHE A 85 -8.06 -4.72 7.16
CA PHE A 85 -7.64 -4.56 8.54
C PHE A 85 -8.09 -3.19 9.04
N THR A 86 -8.50 -3.10 10.30
CA THR A 86 -8.87 -1.84 10.93
C THR A 86 -8.17 -1.72 12.28
N ALA A 87 -7.52 -0.60 12.49
CA ALA A 87 -7.01 -0.20 13.80
C ALA A 87 -7.71 1.08 14.23
N GLU A 88 -8.14 1.14 15.49
CA GLU A 88 -8.88 2.27 16.03
C GLU A 88 -8.29 2.71 17.38
N SER A 89 -8.23 4.02 17.55
CA SER A 89 -7.90 4.68 18.82
C SER A 89 -9.00 5.68 19.18
N SER A 90 -8.84 6.39 20.29
CA SER A 90 -9.82 7.40 20.73
C SER A 90 -10.01 8.56 19.77
N ASN A 91 -9.04 8.84 18.91
CA ASN A 91 -9.00 10.04 18.06
C ASN A 91 -8.75 9.76 16.58
N ILE A 92 -8.45 8.54 16.19
CA ILE A 92 -8.16 8.18 14.81
C ILE A 92 -8.50 6.72 14.52
N LYS A 93 -8.93 6.47 13.28
CA LYS A 93 -9.16 5.13 12.76
C LYS A 93 -8.36 4.95 11.47
N LEU A 94 -7.60 3.87 11.38
CA LEU A 94 -6.90 3.44 10.18
C LEU A 94 -7.64 2.25 9.57
N PHE A 95 -8.08 2.39 8.35
CA PHE A 95 -8.62 1.31 7.55
C PHE A 95 -7.64 0.93 6.43
N LEU A 96 -7.29 -0.36 6.34
CA LEU A 96 -6.45 -0.91 5.28
C LEU A 96 -7.26 -1.88 4.44
N ARG A 97 -7.13 -1.78 3.12
CA ARG A 97 -7.74 -2.68 2.15
C ARG A 97 -6.69 -3.23 1.21
N ALA A 98 -6.63 -4.55 1.06
CA ALA A 98 -5.73 -5.19 0.10
C ALA A 98 -6.18 -4.89 -1.34
N ILE A 99 -5.22 -4.56 -2.21
CA ILE A 99 -5.39 -4.33 -3.63
C ILE A 99 -4.70 -5.48 -4.37
N GLY A 100 -5.45 -6.54 -4.61
CA GLY A 100 -4.87 -7.79 -5.10
C GLY A 100 -3.79 -8.31 -4.15
N ARG A 101 -2.62 -8.67 -4.72
CA ARG A 101 -1.43 -9.12 -3.96
C ARG A 101 -0.26 -8.15 -4.09
N ILE A 102 -0.50 -6.95 -4.57
CA ILE A 102 0.57 -6.03 -4.98
C ILE A 102 0.64 -4.75 -4.16
N ALA A 103 -0.46 -4.37 -3.51
CA ALA A 103 -0.53 -3.11 -2.78
C ALA A 103 -1.65 -3.10 -1.74
N PHE A 104 -1.69 -2.04 -0.95
CA PHE A 104 -2.75 -1.72 0.01
C PHE A 104 -3.23 -0.30 -0.19
N LEU A 105 -4.54 -0.12 -0.08
CA LEU A 105 -5.15 1.17 0.14
C LEU A 105 -5.28 1.40 1.64
N GLY A 106 -4.71 2.47 2.15
CA GLY A 106 -4.91 2.96 3.50
C GLY A 106 -5.79 4.20 3.50
N VAL A 107 -6.71 4.26 4.46
CA VAL A 107 -7.55 5.44 4.70
C VAL A 107 -7.51 5.77 6.19
N LEU A 108 -7.14 7.00 6.50
CA LEU A 108 -7.09 7.52 7.85
C LEU A 108 -8.30 8.41 8.09
N THR A 109 -9.04 8.13 9.17
CA THR A 109 -10.32 8.79 9.43
C THR A 109 -10.48 9.19 10.89
N ASP A 110 -11.46 10.06 11.12
CA ASP A 110 -12.07 10.25 12.42
C ASP A 110 -12.67 8.91 12.94
N PRO A 111 -12.63 8.62 14.26
CA PRO A 111 -13.22 7.41 14.83
C PRO A 111 -14.72 7.22 14.55
N TYR A 112 -15.45 8.31 14.34
CA TYR A 112 -16.90 8.28 14.12
C TYR A 112 -17.31 7.99 12.68
N VAL A 113 -16.36 7.93 11.74
CA VAL A 113 -16.67 7.54 10.35
C VAL A 113 -17.21 6.12 10.31
N ASP A 114 -18.36 5.95 9.66
CA ASP A 114 -19.01 4.66 9.48
C ASP A 114 -18.16 3.78 8.55
N LEU A 115 -17.67 2.67 9.10
CA LEU A 115 -16.78 1.76 8.39
C LEU A 115 -17.49 1.01 7.25
N GLU A 116 -18.78 0.68 7.41
CA GLU A 116 -19.53 -0.01 6.37
C GLU A 116 -19.81 0.91 5.18
N LEU A 117 -20.11 2.18 5.46
CA LEU A 117 -20.24 3.20 4.41
C LEU A 117 -18.90 3.44 3.70
N LEU A 118 -17.79 3.51 4.45
CA LEU A 118 -16.45 3.62 3.87
C LEU A 118 -16.11 2.43 2.96
N LYS A 119 -16.43 1.21 3.36
CA LYS A 119 -16.24 0.00 2.54
C LYS A 119 -17.04 0.05 1.24
N LEU A 120 -18.27 0.55 1.28
CA LEU A 120 -19.11 0.71 0.09
C LEU A 120 -18.52 1.71 -0.90
N ILE A 121 -17.95 2.80 -0.42
CA ILE A 121 -17.30 3.83 -1.25
C ILE A 121 -16.00 3.31 -1.86
N ILE A 122 -15.18 2.63 -1.06
CA ILE A 122 -13.87 2.12 -1.49
C ILE A 122 -14.02 0.94 -2.46
N GLY A 123 -15.03 0.09 -2.28
CA GLY A 123 -15.21 -1.13 -3.07
C GLY A 123 -15.02 -0.93 -4.58
N PRO A 124 -15.79 -0.03 -5.22
CA PRO A 124 -15.65 0.23 -6.66
C PRO A 124 -14.30 0.84 -7.07
N ALA A 125 -13.61 1.54 -6.16
CA ALA A 125 -12.33 2.17 -6.44
C ALA A 125 -11.17 1.16 -6.49
N ILE A 126 -11.27 0.02 -5.81
CA ILE A 126 -10.19 -0.98 -5.71
C ILE A 126 -9.76 -1.51 -7.08
N ASP A 127 -10.71 -1.85 -7.94
CA ASP A 127 -10.41 -2.37 -9.28
C ASP A 127 -9.73 -1.30 -10.15
N SER A 128 -10.17 -0.06 -10.06
CA SER A 128 -9.56 1.07 -10.75
C SER A 128 -8.14 1.32 -10.26
N ILE A 129 -7.91 1.30 -8.94
CA ILE A 129 -6.59 1.45 -8.34
C ILE A 129 -5.66 0.32 -8.77
N LEU A 130 -6.15 -0.94 -8.76
CA LEU A 130 -5.39 -2.10 -9.21
C LEU A 130 -4.89 -1.94 -10.65
N GLN A 131 -5.77 -1.54 -11.57
CA GLN A 131 -5.42 -1.30 -12.96
C GLN A 131 -4.38 -0.17 -13.11
N LEU A 132 -4.57 0.95 -12.39
CA LEU A 132 -3.66 2.09 -12.43
C LEU A 132 -2.27 1.76 -11.89
N ILE A 133 -2.18 0.96 -10.83
CA ILE A 133 -0.91 0.50 -10.28
C ILE A 133 -0.20 -0.45 -11.25
N GLN A 134 -0.92 -1.40 -11.85
CA GLN A 134 -0.36 -2.36 -12.80
C GLN A 134 0.16 -1.72 -14.09
N GLN A 135 -0.37 -0.57 -14.47
CA GLN A 135 0.10 0.19 -15.64
C GLN A 135 1.40 0.96 -15.38
N ARG A 136 1.83 1.11 -14.12
CA ARG A 136 3.06 1.84 -13.77
C ARG A 136 4.31 1.00 -14.13
N PRO A 137 5.22 1.49 -14.97
CA PRO A 137 6.38 0.71 -15.44
C PRO A 137 7.36 0.35 -14.30
N THR A 138 7.41 1.12 -13.23
CA THR A 138 8.37 0.97 -12.13
C THR A 138 8.11 -0.28 -11.26
N LEU A 139 6.86 -0.76 -11.17
CA LEU A 139 6.53 -1.96 -10.39
C LEU A 139 6.85 -3.25 -11.15
N LYS A 140 6.85 -3.21 -12.48
CA LYS A 140 7.23 -4.37 -13.33
C LYS A 140 8.71 -4.73 -13.23
N HIS A 141 9.57 -3.77 -12.91
CA HIS A 141 11.03 -4.01 -12.84
C HIS A 141 11.46 -4.68 -11.53
N LYS A 142 10.74 -4.50 -10.42
CA LYS A 142 11.07 -5.13 -9.13
C LYS A 142 10.74 -6.62 -9.10
N GLN A 143 9.66 -7.04 -9.74
CA GLN A 143 9.32 -8.48 -9.81
C GLN A 143 10.33 -9.31 -10.60
N SER A 144 11.03 -8.72 -11.60
CA SER A 144 12.08 -9.42 -12.34
C SER A 144 13.44 -9.41 -11.65
N GLN A 145 13.70 -8.49 -10.72
CA GLN A 145 14.98 -8.45 -9.98
C GLN A 145 15.00 -9.35 -8.73
N ILE A 146 13.86 -9.63 -8.12
CA ILE A 146 13.77 -10.55 -6.96
C ILE A 146 14.02 -12.00 -7.38
N SER A 147 13.74 -12.37 -8.62
CA SER A 147 14.03 -13.70 -9.15
C SER A 147 15.52 -13.96 -9.46
N THR A 148 16.38 -12.94 -9.41
CA THR A 148 17.81 -13.02 -9.76
C THR A 148 18.75 -12.87 -8.56
N LEU A 149 18.26 -12.61 -7.36
CA LEU A 149 19.05 -12.65 -6.13
C LEU A 149 18.97 -14.04 -5.48
N SER A 150 19.31 -15.09 -6.24
CA SER A 150 19.76 -16.32 -5.64
C SER A 150 21.20 -16.13 -5.17
N VAL A 151 21.37 -15.73 -3.92
CA VAL A 151 22.67 -15.80 -3.26
C VAL A 151 23.11 -17.27 -3.33
N SER A 152 24.21 -17.56 -4.01
CA SER A 152 24.70 -18.91 -4.13
C SER A 152 25.12 -19.39 -2.74
N ARG A 153 24.97 -20.70 -2.49
CA ARG A 153 25.33 -21.33 -1.21
C ARG A 153 26.80 -21.07 -0.86
N GLU A 154 27.65 -20.90 -1.85
CA GLU A 154 29.07 -20.58 -1.73
C GLU A 154 29.35 -19.15 -1.22
N GLU A 155 28.51 -18.17 -1.57
CA GLU A 155 28.62 -16.81 -1.05
C GLU A 155 28.18 -16.71 0.42
N LEU A 156 27.19 -17.50 0.83
CA LEU A 156 26.77 -17.61 2.22
C LEU A 156 27.87 -18.25 3.10
N ASP A 157 28.54 -19.30 2.62
CA ASP A 157 29.64 -19.96 3.35
C ASP A 157 30.85 -19.03 3.47
N TYR A 158 31.12 -18.19 2.49
CA TYR A 158 32.20 -17.20 2.54
C TYR A 158 31.98 -16.12 3.60
N ILE A 159 30.74 -15.66 3.74
CA ILE A 159 30.36 -14.62 4.75
C ILE A 159 30.43 -15.21 6.16
N LEU A 160 30.01 -16.47 6.35
CA LEU A 160 29.97 -17.13 7.66
C LEU A 160 31.34 -17.62 8.17
N THR A 161 32.34 -17.75 7.29
CA THR A 161 33.70 -18.24 7.66
C THR A 161 34.72 -17.12 7.89
N ASN A 162 34.43 -15.86 7.49
CA ASN A 162 35.38 -14.75 7.60
C ASN A 162 35.14 -13.82 8.79
N ASP A 163 34.24 -14.15 9.71
CA ASP A 163 33.92 -13.33 10.90
C ASP A 163 34.49 -13.98 12.20
N ARG A 164 35.78 -14.43 12.12
CA ARG A 164 36.56 -14.86 13.29
C ARG A 164 37.93 -14.21 13.33
#